data_b9be9af870269c7e712df724b033e56d
#
_entry.id   b9be9af870269c7e712df724b033e56d
#
_cell.length_a   1.000
_cell.length_b   1.000
_cell.length_c   1.000
_cell.angle_alpha   90.00
_cell.angle_beta   90.00
_cell.angle_gamma   90.00
#
_symmetry.space_group_name_H-M   'P 1'
#
loop_
_entity.id
_entity.type
_entity.pdbx_description
1 polymer ?
#
loop_
_entity_poly.entity_id
_entity_poly.type
_entity_poly.pdbx_seq_one_letter_code
_entity_poly.pdbx_strand_id
1 'polypeptide(L)'
;INTGNRKQLTKGKWCVTELIGYDHKRNRVIFQANKESYLCRDIYAVGIKGGQEPKRLSFGEGMHRANYMSGKRYLVDIHSSLDVAVRTSVIDLQSDQEVLELSRCDDPYKGTHLPSIKFVDLKSANGVHKLTGRIILPPNFIPSKKYPVLVYLYGGSHTHLVDKGWLGGASPWMLYLAQEGY
;
A
#
# COMPACT_ATOMS: atom_id res chain seq x y z
N ILE A 1 29.11 10.05 9.21
CA ILE A 1 28.86 9.65 10.60
C ILE A 1 29.78 10.40 11.56
N ASN A 2 30.98 10.80 11.12
CA ASN A 2 32.01 11.39 11.98
C ASN A 2 31.68 12.77 12.58
N THR A 3 30.68 13.49 12.06
CA THR A 3 30.32 14.84 12.53
C THR A 3 29.08 14.86 13.42
N GLY A 4 28.33 13.77 13.52
CA GLY A 4 27.03 13.72 14.23
C GLY A 4 25.93 14.60 13.63
N ASN A 5 26.18 15.30 12.54
CA ASN A 5 25.21 16.19 11.90
C ASN A 5 24.08 15.39 11.27
N ARG A 6 22.84 15.79 11.59
CA ARG A 6 21.61 15.20 11.02
C ARG A 6 21.01 16.17 10.02
N LYS A 7 20.54 15.63 8.89
CA LYS A 7 19.83 16.39 7.86
C LYS A 7 18.53 15.71 7.51
N GLN A 8 17.42 16.44 7.63
CA GLN A 8 16.13 15.99 7.15
C GLN A 8 16.07 16.09 5.63
N LEU A 9 15.73 14.98 4.93
CA LEU A 9 15.65 14.93 3.48
C LEU A 9 14.23 15.18 2.95
N THR A 10 13.21 14.84 3.72
CA THR A 10 11.79 14.90 3.32
C THR A 10 10.96 15.66 4.33
N LYS A 11 9.89 16.34 3.86
CA LYS A 11 8.90 17.02 4.69
C LYS A 11 7.49 16.72 4.18
N GLY A 12 6.50 16.71 5.08
CA GLY A 12 5.09 16.51 4.70
C GLY A 12 4.26 15.87 5.82
N LYS A 13 2.95 15.79 5.58
CA LYS A 13 1.98 15.13 6.49
C LYS A 13 1.79 13.66 6.09
N TRP A 14 2.87 12.94 5.96
CA TRP A 14 2.93 11.53 5.57
C TRP A 14 4.10 10.85 6.27
N CYS A 15 4.13 9.52 6.23
CA CYS A 15 5.14 8.71 6.92
C CYS A 15 6.00 7.96 5.92
N VAL A 16 7.32 7.92 6.17
CA VAL A 16 8.22 6.92 5.61
C VAL A 16 7.98 5.62 6.39
N THR A 17 7.60 4.57 5.69
CA THR A 17 7.27 3.28 6.29
C THR A 17 8.43 2.29 6.23
N GLU A 18 9.32 2.44 5.24
CA GLU A 18 10.49 1.58 5.07
C GLU A 18 11.62 2.33 4.36
N LEU A 19 12.85 2.10 4.81
CA LEU A 19 14.07 2.49 4.09
C LEU A 19 14.52 1.30 3.23
N ILE A 20 14.43 1.45 1.90
CA ILE A 20 14.74 0.38 0.95
C ILE A 20 16.23 0.35 0.63
N GLY A 21 16.87 1.51 0.42
CA GLY A 21 18.28 1.55 0.15
C GLY A 21 18.83 2.89 -0.33
N TYR A 22 20.10 2.87 -0.70
CA TYR A 22 20.83 4.03 -1.21
C TYR A 22 21.37 3.76 -2.63
N ASP A 23 20.88 4.54 -3.58
CA ASP A 23 21.40 4.55 -4.95
C ASP A 23 22.67 5.42 -5.04
N HIS A 24 23.82 4.77 -4.93
CA HIS A 24 25.13 5.42 -4.95
C HIS A 24 25.40 6.18 -6.26
N LYS A 25 24.93 5.66 -7.40
CA LYS A 25 25.19 6.28 -8.70
C LYS A 25 24.47 7.62 -8.88
N ARG A 26 23.32 7.78 -8.22
CA ARG A 26 22.48 8.99 -8.33
C ARG A 26 22.42 9.78 -7.03
N ASN A 27 23.17 9.36 -6.00
CA ASN A 27 23.20 10.03 -4.70
C ASN A 27 21.81 10.28 -4.13
N ARG A 28 20.97 9.24 -4.09
CA ARG A 28 19.59 9.33 -3.60
C ARG A 28 19.24 8.15 -2.69
N VAL A 29 18.36 8.42 -1.75
CA VAL A 29 17.76 7.42 -0.86
C VAL A 29 16.47 6.91 -1.48
N ILE A 30 16.26 5.59 -1.49
CA ILE A 30 15.03 4.92 -1.94
C ILE A 30 14.27 4.46 -0.71
N PHE A 31 13.00 4.76 -0.63
CA PHE A 31 12.16 4.47 0.54
C PHE A 31 10.70 4.25 0.13
N GLN A 32 9.96 3.58 1.01
CA GLN A 32 8.51 3.43 0.90
C GLN A 32 7.81 4.47 1.77
N ALA A 33 6.69 5.01 1.30
CA ALA A 33 5.89 5.98 2.05
C ALA A 33 4.41 5.95 1.65
N ASN A 34 3.57 6.58 2.48
CA ASN A 34 2.14 6.78 2.23
C ASN A 34 1.80 8.22 1.78
N LYS A 35 2.66 8.82 0.93
CA LYS A 35 2.60 10.25 0.56
C LYS A 35 1.31 10.59 -0.19
N GLU A 36 0.89 9.77 -1.16
CA GLU A 36 -0.30 10.03 -1.98
C GLU A 36 -1.59 9.65 -1.23
N SER A 37 -1.56 8.56 -0.46
CA SER A 37 -2.70 8.09 0.32
C SER A 37 -2.23 7.26 1.51
N TYR A 38 -2.85 7.46 2.66
CA TYR A 38 -2.60 6.61 3.82
C TYR A 38 -3.04 5.14 3.62
N LEU A 39 -3.88 4.88 2.62
CA LEU A 39 -4.29 3.52 2.22
C LEU A 39 -3.32 2.87 1.22
N CYS A 40 -2.33 3.60 0.73
CA CYS A 40 -1.35 3.11 -0.23
C CYS A 40 0.05 3.07 0.37
N ARG A 41 0.92 2.33 -0.28
CA ARG A 41 2.36 2.34 -0.05
C ARG A 41 3.05 2.46 -1.40
N ASP A 42 3.76 3.54 -1.60
CA ASP A 42 4.46 3.84 -2.83
C ASP A 42 5.97 3.92 -2.61
N ILE A 43 6.74 3.68 -3.65
CA ILE A 43 8.19 3.75 -3.63
C ILE A 43 8.64 5.11 -4.15
N TYR A 44 9.52 5.74 -3.40
CA TYR A 44 10.06 7.06 -3.69
C TYR A 44 11.58 7.07 -3.68
N ALA A 45 12.15 8.06 -4.37
CA ALA A 45 13.55 8.43 -4.24
C ALA A 45 13.70 9.91 -3.93
N VAL A 46 14.67 10.26 -3.07
CA VAL A 46 15.04 11.65 -2.75
C VAL A 46 16.55 11.83 -2.72
N GLY A 47 17.04 12.91 -3.31
CA GLY A 47 18.46 13.25 -3.31
C GLY A 47 18.99 13.56 -1.89
N ILE A 48 20.23 13.11 -1.58
CA ILE A 48 20.85 13.35 -0.25
C ILE A 48 21.17 14.82 0.03
N LYS A 49 21.18 15.69 -0.99
CA LYS A 49 21.32 17.14 -0.79
C LYS A 49 20.10 17.75 -0.13
N GLY A 50 18.95 17.05 -0.17
CA GLY A 50 17.66 17.54 0.34
C GLY A 50 17.12 18.74 -0.44
N GLY A 51 15.99 19.28 0.01
CA GLY A 51 15.35 20.46 -0.61
C GLY A 51 14.58 20.18 -1.90
N GLN A 52 14.54 18.93 -2.36
CA GLN A 52 13.75 18.49 -3.50
C GLN A 52 12.56 17.64 -3.02
N GLU A 53 11.46 17.70 -3.76
CA GLU A 53 10.35 16.79 -3.54
C GLU A 53 10.77 15.34 -3.89
N PRO A 54 10.33 14.35 -3.08
CA PRO A 54 10.56 12.96 -3.42
C PRO A 54 9.88 12.60 -4.74
N LYS A 55 10.63 11.99 -5.63
CA LYS A 55 10.12 11.45 -6.90
C LYS A 55 9.53 10.07 -6.67
N ARG A 56 8.30 9.84 -7.09
CA ARG A 56 7.67 8.52 -7.07
C ARG A 56 8.31 7.64 -8.15
N LEU A 57 8.64 6.39 -7.79
CA LEU A 57 9.21 5.38 -8.67
C LEU A 57 8.21 4.27 -9.00
N SER A 58 7.28 3.98 -8.10
CA SER A 58 6.24 2.96 -8.29
C SER A 58 5.17 3.39 -9.28
N PHE A 59 4.56 2.43 -9.99
CA PHE A 59 3.54 2.66 -11.01
C PHE A 59 2.22 1.97 -10.63
N GLY A 60 1.12 2.70 -10.73
CA GLY A 60 -0.20 2.25 -10.33
C GLY A 60 -0.55 2.63 -8.89
N GLU A 61 -1.82 2.52 -8.55
CA GLU A 61 -2.32 2.73 -7.18
C GLU A 61 -2.30 1.40 -6.42
N GLY A 62 -2.03 1.43 -5.12
CA GLY A 62 -2.11 0.23 -4.28
C GLY A 62 -0.96 0.11 -3.29
N MET A 63 -0.58 -1.12 -3.05
CA MET A 63 0.51 -1.51 -2.15
C MET A 63 1.72 -1.95 -2.95
N HIS A 64 2.82 -1.25 -2.77
CA HIS A 64 4.12 -1.55 -3.39
C HIS A 64 5.13 -1.97 -2.33
N ARG A 65 5.87 -3.01 -2.61
CA ARG A 65 7.04 -3.44 -1.84
C ARG A 65 8.21 -3.61 -2.80
N ALA A 66 9.32 -2.98 -2.49
CA ALA A 66 10.47 -3.01 -3.38
C ALA A 66 11.66 -3.76 -2.79
N ASN A 67 12.33 -4.51 -3.65
CA ASN A 67 13.62 -5.12 -3.36
C ASN A 67 14.71 -4.43 -4.19
N TYR A 68 15.69 -3.87 -3.50
CA TYR A 68 16.83 -3.18 -4.12
C TYR A 68 18.14 -3.81 -3.69
N MET A 69 18.92 -4.23 -4.67
CA MET A 69 20.30 -4.64 -4.44
C MET A 69 21.23 -3.43 -4.60
N SER A 70 21.85 -3.02 -3.51
CA SER A 70 22.73 -1.84 -3.48
C SER A 70 23.78 -1.86 -4.60
N GLY A 71 24.00 -0.72 -5.24
CA GLY A 71 24.92 -0.57 -6.37
C GLY A 71 24.40 -1.11 -7.70
N LYS A 72 23.24 -1.73 -7.76
CA LYS A 72 22.62 -2.21 -9.01
C LYS A 72 21.77 -1.12 -9.67
N ARG A 73 21.45 -1.35 -10.95
CA ARG A 73 20.66 -0.44 -11.78
C ARG A 73 19.16 -0.62 -11.56
N TYR A 74 18.74 -1.82 -11.16
CA TYR A 74 17.35 -2.22 -11.17
C TYR A 74 16.80 -2.38 -9.76
N LEU A 75 15.52 -2.07 -9.63
CA LEU A 75 14.69 -2.28 -8.44
C LEU A 75 13.54 -3.20 -8.85
N VAL A 76 13.28 -4.21 -8.04
CA VAL A 76 12.12 -5.10 -8.24
C VAL A 76 10.98 -4.58 -7.39
N ASP A 77 9.85 -4.30 -8.01
CA ASP A 77 8.61 -3.86 -7.36
C ASP A 77 7.59 -5.00 -7.33
N ILE A 78 7.06 -5.29 -6.16
CA ILE A 78 5.94 -6.22 -5.94
C ILE A 78 4.73 -5.36 -5.62
N HIS A 79 3.76 -5.37 -6.50
CA HIS A 79 2.57 -4.53 -6.45
C HIS A 79 1.30 -5.36 -6.33
N SER A 80 0.37 -4.88 -5.53
CA SER A 80 -1.03 -5.31 -5.54
C SER A 80 -1.97 -4.10 -5.44
N SER A 81 -3.14 -4.22 -6.06
CA SER A 81 -4.21 -3.22 -5.97
C SER A 81 -5.55 -3.91 -5.75
N LEU A 82 -6.63 -3.14 -5.69
CA LEU A 82 -7.97 -3.73 -5.54
C LEU A 82 -8.28 -4.77 -6.62
N ASP A 83 -7.77 -4.55 -7.84
CA ASP A 83 -8.05 -5.36 -9.04
C ASP A 83 -6.85 -6.23 -9.48
N VAL A 84 -5.70 -6.09 -8.81
CA VAL A 84 -4.48 -6.83 -9.13
C VAL A 84 -4.02 -7.62 -7.92
N ALA A 85 -4.11 -8.95 -7.98
CA ALA A 85 -3.74 -9.82 -6.87
C ALA A 85 -2.26 -9.63 -6.49
N VAL A 86 -1.34 -9.98 -7.38
CA VAL A 86 0.09 -9.68 -7.25
C VAL A 86 0.68 -9.51 -8.63
N ARG A 87 1.51 -8.49 -8.80
CA ARG A 87 2.34 -8.25 -9.97
C ARG A 87 3.77 -7.96 -9.54
N THR A 88 4.73 -8.53 -10.20
CA THR A 88 6.14 -8.23 -9.98
C THR A 88 6.72 -7.59 -11.24
N SER A 89 7.35 -6.44 -11.08
CA SER A 89 7.96 -5.71 -12.19
C SER A 89 9.36 -5.20 -11.87
N VAL A 90 10.08 -4.78 -12.89
CA VAL A 90 11.42 -4.21 -12.79
C VAL A 90 11.36 -2.73 -13.15
N ILE A 91 11.87 -1.91 -12.26
CA ILE A 91 12.05 -0.47 -12.47
C ILE A 91 13.53 -0.21 -12.74
N ASP A 92 13.82 0.42 -13.89
CA ASP A 92 15.17 0.90 -14.20
C ASP A 92 15.42 2.24 -13.51
N LEU A 93 16.31 2.23 -12.55
CA LEU A 93 16.69 3.43 -11.80
C LEU A 93 17.42 4.48 -12.64
N GLN A 94 17.86 4.16 -13.86
CA GLN A 94 18.47 5.13 -14.77
C GLN A 94 17.41 6.01 -15.45
N SER A 95 16.33 5.42 -15.88
CA SER A 95 15.21 6.13 -16.51
C SER A 95 14.08 6.47 -15.51
N ASP A 96 14.05 5.81 -14.34
CA ASP A 96 12.96 5.80 -13.38
C ASP A 96 11.64 5.33 -14.05
N GLN A 97 11.75 4.33 -14.92
CA GLN A 97 10.63 3.74 -15.63
C GLN A 97 10.51 2.24 -15.32
N GLU A 98 9.30 1.74 -15.32
CA GLU A 98 9.04 0.30 -15.37
C GLU A 98 9.45 -0.21 -16.76
N VAL A 99 10.30 -1.21 -16.80
CA VAL A 99 10.91 -1.71 -18.06
C VAL A 99 10.55 -3.16 -18.36
N LEU A 100 10.07 -3.91 -17.38
CA LEU A 100 9.73 -5.32 -17.54
C LEU A 100 8.71 -5.75 -16.48
N GLU A 101 7.69 -6.46 -16.88
CA GLU A 101 6.84 -7.25 -15.98
C GLU A 101 7.41 -8.66 -15.90
N LEU A 102 7.81 -9.10 -14.71
CA LEU A 102 8.37 -10.43 -14.47
C LEU A 102 7.30 -11.50 -14.30
N SER A 103 6.26 -11.14 -13.58
CA SER A 103 5.13 -12.03 -13.31
C SER A 103 3.88 -11.26 -12.93
N ARG A 104 2.74 -11.90 -13.18
CA ARG A 104 1.41 -11.47 -12.74
C ARG A 104 0.62 -12.69 -12.29
N CYS A 105 0.07 -12.65 -11.08
CA CYS A 105 -0.90 -13.64 -10.65
C CYS A 105 -2.25 -13.40 -11.33
N ASP A 106 -2.85 -14.45 -11.85
CA ASP A 106 -4.26 -14.45 -12.20
C ASP A 106 -5.11 -14.23 -10.96
N ASP A 107 -6.32 -13.71 -11.16
CA ASP A 107 -7.28 -13.61 -10.09
C ASP A 107 -7.70 -15.01 -9.60
N PRO A 108 -7.33 -15.41 -8.36
CA PRO A 108 -7.66 -16.73 -7.84
C PRO A 108 -9.16 -16.95 -7.63
N TYR A 109 -9.94 -15.87 -7.65
CA TYR A 109 -11.40 -15.90 -7.48
C TYR A 109 -12.15 -15.67 -8.78
N LYS A 110 -11.48 -15.71 -9.92
CA LYS A 110 -12.09 -15.52 -11.24
C LYS A 110 -13.28 -16.47 -11.43
N GLY A 111 -14.44 -15.90 -11.73
CA GLY A 111 -15.68 -16.65 -11.91
C GLY A 111 -16.43 -17.00 -10.60
N THR A 112 -15.92 -16.59 -9.44
CA THR A 112 -16.65 -16.70 -8.16
C THR A 112 -17.43 -15.41 -7.86
N HIS A 113 -18.57 -15.56 -7.17
CA HIS A 113 -19.37 -14.42 -6.72
C HIS A 113 -18.87 -13.99 -5.34
N LEU A 114 -17.89 -13.09 -5.32
CA LEU A 114 -17.30 -12.58 -4.08
C LEU A 114 -18.22 -11.62 -3.33
N PRO A 115 -18.07 -11.52 -1.99
CA PRO A 115 -18.61 -10.44 -1.18
C PRO A 115 -18.17 -9.07 -1.67
N SER A 116 -19.06 -8.09 -1.56
CA SER A 116 -18.76 -6.71 -1.95
C SER A 116 -17.90 -6.02 -0.89
N ILE A 117 -16.78 -5.43 -1.29
CA ILE A 117 -15.86 -4.70 -0.42
C ILE A 117 -16.01 -3.20 -0.66
N LYS A 118 -16.23 -2.44 0.41
CA LYS A 118 -16.39 -0.98 0.35
C LYS A 118 -15.54 -0.31 1.42
N PHE A 119 -14.93 0.82 1.08
CA PHE A 119 -14.33 1.72 2.06
C PHE A 119 -15.36 2.70 2.59
N VAL A 120 -15.29 2.98 3.88
CA VAL A 120 -16.19 3.91 4.55
C VAL A 120 -15.41 4.88 5.40
N ASP A 121 -15.86 6.13 5.39
CA ASP A 121 -15.30 7.16 6.25
C ASP A 121 -16.05 7.16 7.59
N LEU A 122 -15.31 7.07 8.65
CA LEU A 122 -15.78 7.08 10.02
C LEU A 122 -15.20 8.28 10.77
N LYS A 123 -15.82 8.68 11.85
CA LYS A 123 -15.24 9.65 12.79
C LYS A 123 -14.85 8.95 14.08
N SER A 124 -13.72 9.36 14.66
CA SER A 124 -13.33 8.92 16.00
C SER A 124 -14.38 9.34 17.03
N ALA A 125 -14.42 8.68 18.19
CA ALA A 125 -15.41 8.94 19.24
C ALA A 125 -15.44 10.42 19.71
N ASN A 126 -14.27 11.10 19.70
CA ASN A 126 -14.16 12.52 20.00
C ASN A 126 -14.47 13.45 18.81
N GLY A 127 -14.83 12.90 17.65
CA GLY A 127 -15.16 13.66 16.43
C GLY A 127 -13.98 14.35 15.73
N VAL A 128 -12.76 14.26 16.28
CA VAL A 128 -11.58 15.02 15.78
C VAL A 128 -10.89 14.36 14.60
N HIS A 129 -10.83 13.01 14.59
CA HIS A 129 -10.07 12.27 13.59
C HIS A 129 -10.99 11.60 12.59
N LYS A 130 -10.62 11.73 11.30
CA LYS A 130 -11.19 10.92 10.22
C LYS A 130 -10.53 9.54 10.24
N LEU A 131 -11.34 8.50 10.26
CA LEU A 131 -10.92 7.11 10.19
C LEU A 131 -11.44 6.50 8.91
N THR A 132 -10.77 5.49 8.39
CA THR A 132 -11.28 4.69 7.27
C THR A 132 -11.48 3.26 7.71
N GLY A 133 -12.70 2.77 7.49
CA GLY A 133 -13.07 1.38 7.64
C GLY A 133 -13.20 0.67 6.30
N ARG A 134 -13.16 -0.64 6.34
CA ARG A 134 -13.56 -1.52 5.24
C ARG A 134 -14.80 -2.29 5.69
N ILE A 135 -15.84 -2.29 4.87
CA ILE A 135 -17.03 -3.12 5.05
C ILE A 135 -17.01 -4.21 3.98
N ILE A 136 -17.22 -5.43 4.39
CA ILE A 136 -17.41 -6.59 3.51
C ILE A 136 -18.86 -7.00 3.64
N LEU A 137 -19.62 -6.94 2.55
CA LEU A 137 -21.05 -7.23 2.52
C LEU A 137 -21.31 -8.58 1.86
N PRO A 138 -22.28 -9.37 2.33
CA PRO A 138 -22.72 -10.59 1.65
C PRO A 138 -22.93 -10.40 0.15
N PRO A 139 -22.71 -11.41 -0.71
CA PRO A 139 -22.91 -11.30 -2.16
C PRO A 139 -24.30 -10.81 -2.55
N ASN A 140 -25.33 -11.25 -1.82
CA ASN A 140 -26.72 -10.90 -2.03
C ASN A 140 -27.26 -9.95 -0.93
N PHE A 141 -26.46 -8.92 -0.60
CA PHE A 141 -26.82 -7.97 0.47
C PHE A 141 -28.10 -7.19 0.16
N ILE A 142 -29.06 -7.25 1.07
CA ILE A 142 -30.34 -6.54 1.00
C ILE A 142 -30.37 -5.47 2.11
N PRO A 143 -30.39 -4.16 1.78
CA PRO A 143 -30.29 -3.09 2.78
C PRO A 143 -31.39 -3.09 3.86
N SER A 144 -32.56 -3.63 3.57
CA SER A 144 -33.70 -3.72 4.52
C SER A 144 -33.63 -4.91 5.48
N LYS A 145 -32.70 -5.86 5.24
CA LYS A 145 -32.50 -7.04 6.09
C LYS A 145 -31.46 -6.74 7.19
N LYS A 146 -31.65 -7.31 8.37
CA LYS A 146 -30.64 -7.29 9.45
C LYS A 146 -29.67 -8.43 9.28
N TYR A 147 -28.39 -8.15 9.49
CA TYR A 147 -27.29 -9.11 9.43
C TYR A 147 -26.50 -9.09 10.74
N PRO A 148 -25.93 -10.19 11.18
CA PRO A 148 -24.93 -10.18 12.23
C PRO A 148 -23.70 -9.38 11.75
N VAL A 149 -23.02 -8.70 12.66
CA VAL A 149 -21.85 -7.87 12.34
C VAL A 149 -20.66 -8.31 13.15
N LEU A 150 -19.56 -8.63 12.48
CA LEU A 150 -18.26 -8.85 13.10
C LEU A 150 -17.40 -7.61 12.92
N VAL A 151 -16.96 -7.01 14.02
CA VAL A 151 -16.01 -5.88 14.00
C VAL A 151 -14.61 -6.42 14.25
N TYR A 152 -13.73 -6.23 13.27
CA TYR A 152 -12.32 -6.59 13.37
C TYR A 152 -11.45 -5.33 13.38
N LEU A 153 -10.69 -5.16 14.45
CA LEU A 153 -9.79 -4.02 14.61
C LEU A 153 -8.52 -4.45 15.38
N TYR A 154 -7.44 -3.73 15.16
CA TYR A 154 -6.19 -3.94 15.88
C TYR A 154 -6.04 -2.98 17.06
N GLY A 155 -6.43 -1.72 16.90
CA GLY A 155 -6.39 -0.69 17.95
C GLY A 155 -5.00 -0.18 18.33
N GLY A 156 -3.96 -0.49 17.54
CA GLY A 156 -2.59 -0.07 17.76
C GLY A 156 -1.95 0.60 16.54
N SER A 157 -0.78 1.21 16.73
CA SER A 157 -0.08 2.00 15.71
C SER A 157 0.76 1.18 14.73
N HIS A 158 0.97 -0.11 15.00
CA HIS A 158 1.93 -0.93 14.25
C HIS A 158 1.32 -1.76 13.11
N THR A 159 0.01 -1.84 13.02
CA THR A 159 -0.68 -2.66 12.02
C THR A 159 -1.64 -1.82 11.18
N HIS A 160 -1.54 -1.99 9.87
CA HIS A 160 -2.39 -1.37 8.87
C HIS A 160 -3.32 -2.45 8.30
N LEU A 161 -4.59 -2.43 8.72
CA LEU A 161 -5.57 -3.47 8.37
C LEU A 161 -6.44 -3.12 7.16
N VAL A 162 -6.48 -1.85 6.79
CA VAL A 162 -7.33 -1.34 5.71
C VAL A 162 -6.43 -0.63 4.70
N ASP A 163 -6.26 -1.21 3.52
CA ASP A 163 -5.40 -0.67 2.48
C ASP A 163 -5.99 -0.90 1.08
N LYS A 164 -5.37 -0.32 0.05
CA LYS A 164 -5.74 -0.51 -1.35
C LYS A 164 -4.96 -1.62 -2.05
N GLY A 165 -4.48 -2.61 -1.31
CA GLY A 165 -3.99 -3.86 -1.86
C GLY A 165 -5.13 -4.77 -2.35
N TRP A 166 -4.79 -5.99 -2.74
CA TRP A 166 -5.74 -6.98 -3.25
C TRP A 166 -6.91 -7.18 -2.28
N LEU A 167 -8.12 -7.06 -2.82
CA LEU A 167 -9.37 -7.14 -2.05
C LEU A 167 -9.41 -6.18 -0.85
N GLY A 168 -8.74 -5.01 -0.95
CA GLY A 168 -8.70 -4.03 0.13
C GLY A 168 -8.00 -4.52 1.40
N GLY A 169 -7.10 -5.52 1.28
CA GLY A 169 -6.45 -6.19 2.41
C GLY A 169 -7.37 -7.17 3.15
N ALA A 170 -8.51 -7.58 2.56
CA ALA A 170 -9.37 -8.61 3.15
C ALA A 170 -8.69 -9.97 3.08
N SER A 171 -8.75 -10.72 4.18
CA SER A 171 -8.29 -12.10 4.23
C SER A 171 -9.40 -13.09 3.85
N PRO A 172 -9.07 -14.32 3.39
CA PRO A 172 -10.06 -15.31 2.96
C PRO A 172 -11.15 -15.61 4.00
N TRP A 173 -10.81 -15.66 5.30
CA TRP A 173 -11.80 -15.94 6.35
C TRP A 173 -12.86 -14.82 6.46
N MET A 174 -12.50 -13.56 6.20
CA MET A 174 -13.45 -12.43 6.19
C MET A 174 -14.44 -12.58 5.03
N LEU A 175 -13.95 -12.98 3.86
CA LEU A 175 -14.79 -13.25 2.69
C LEU A 175 -15.74 -14.43 2.95
N TYR A 176 -15.22 -15.49 3.57
CA TYR A 176 -16.02 -16.66 3.94
C TYR A 176 -17.16 -16.27 4.90
N LEU A 177 -16.88 -15.54 5.97
CA LEU A 177 -17.93 -15.10 6.91
C LEU A 177 -18.99 -14.21 6.22
N ALA A 178 -18.56 -13.33 5.31
CA ALA A 178 -19.52 -12.54 4.56
C ALA A 178 -20.40 -13.40 3.61
N GLN A 179 -19.86 -14.50 3.06
CA GLN A 179 -20.67 -15.47 2.30
C GLN A 179 -21.68 -16.21 3.18
N GLU A 180 -21.32 -16.49 4.44
CA GLU A 180 -22.22 -17.08 5.44
C GLU A 180 -23.25 -16.08 6.01
N GLY A 181 -23.23 -14.83 5.54
CA GLY A 181 -24.26 -13.82 5.87
C GLY A 181 -23.91 -12.92 7.06
N TYR A 182 -22.64 -12.80 7.40
CA TYR A 182 -22.14 -11.79 8.36
C TYR A 182 -21.88 -10.46 7.67
#